data_9dc42632802341ef8b4df695caf1cf6a
#
_entry.id   9dc42632802341ef8b4df695caf1cf6a
#
_cell.length_a   1.000
_cell.length_b   1.000
_cell.length_c   1.000
_cell.angle_alpha   90.00
_cell.angle_beta   90.00
_cell.angle_gamma   90.00
#
_symmetry.space_group_name_H-M   'P 1'
#
loop_
_entity.id
_entity.type
_entity.pdbx_description
1 polymer ?
#
loop_
_entity_poly.entity_id
_entity_poly.type
_entity_poly.pdbx_seq_one_letter_code
_entity_poly.pdbx_strand_id
1 'polypeptide(L)'
;MAAAVVGELQLLVPLEGLVYLDAERVRLDKELARVAGEKEKSEAKLAKFTDKVPAAVIEQERVRLADWSTQLAGLQEQRAKL
;
A
#
# COMPACT_ATOMS: atom_id res chain seq x y z
N MET A 1 11.35 43.63 -6.02
CA MET A 1 10.09 42.94 -6.35
C MET A 1 10.35 41.54 -6.82
N ALA A 2 11.09 41.33 -7.89
CA ALA A 2 11.38 39.98 -8.41
C ALA A 2 12.07 39.06 -7.39
N ALA A 3 13.02 39.61 -6.63
CA ALA A 3 13.73 38.83 -5.61
C ALA A 3 12.81 38.37 -4.49
N ALA A 4 11.86 39.17 -4.10
CA ALA A 4 10.90 38.83 -3.07
C ALA A 4 9.97 37.68 -3.56
N VAL A 5 9.53 37.75 -4.81
CA VAL A 5 8.69 36.72 -5.40
C VAL A 5 9.46 35.38 -5.46
N VAL A 6 10.73 35.44 -5.86
CA VAL A 6 11.59 34.23 -5.92
C VAL A 6 11.77 33.67 -4.51
N GLY A 7 11.95 34.51 -3.50
CA GLY A 7 12.04 34.07 -2.11
C GLY A 7 10.78 33.36 -1.62
N GLU A 8 9.62 33.89 -1.95
CA GLU A 8 8.34 33.29 -1.60
C GLU A 8 8.17 31.92 -2.28
N LEU A 9 8.54 31.82 -3.55
CA LEU A 9 8.49 30.55 -4.26
C LEU A 9 9.39 29.50 -3.62
N GLN A 10 10.57 29.89 -3.19
CA GLN A 10 11.50 28.98 -2.52
C GLN A 10 10.95 28.47 -1.19
N LEU A 11 10.20 29.30 -0.47
CA LEU A 11 9.55 28.89 0.77
C LEU A 11 8.35 27.99 0.51
N LEU A 12 7.59 28.24 -0.54
CA LEU A 12 6.40 27.46 -0.87
C LEU A 12 6.73 26.06 -1.34
N VAL A 13 7.81 25.89 -2.11
CA VAL A 13 8.19 24.58 -2.64
C VAL A 13 8.42 23.54 -1.53
N PRO A 14 9.19 23.82 -0.45
CA PRO A 14 9.30 22.89 0.65
C PRO A 14 7.98 22.57 1.35
N LEU A 15 7.12 23.57 1.52
CA LEU A 15 5.80 23.37 2.13
C LEU A 15 4.91 22.49 1.27
N GLU A 16 4.91 22.71 -0.04
CA GLU A 16 4.18 21.87 -0.98
C GLU A 16 4.70 20.43 -0.94
N GLY A 17 6.00 20.25 -0.85
CA GLY A 17 6.62 18.93 -0.72
C GLY A 17 6.17 18.21 0.53
N LEU A 18 6.07 18.89 1.66
CA LEU A 18 5.60 18.30 2.91
C LEU A 18 4.13 17.90 2.81
N VAL A 19 3.28 18.74 2.22
CA VAL A 19 1.86 18.44 2.01
C VAL A 19 1.71 17.24 1.09
N TYR A 20 2.49 17.18 0.04
CA TYR A 20 2.50 16.04 -0.88
C TYR A 20 2.88 14.74 -0.16
N LEU A 21 3.92 14.77 0.68
CA LEU A 21 4.35 13.59 1.43
C LEU A 21 3.29 13.13 2.42
N ASP A 22 2.62 14.07 3.09
CA ASP A 22 1.52 13.72 3.99
C ASP A 22 0.36 13.06 3.24
N ALA A 23 0.00 13.59 2.07
CA ALA A 23 -1.03 13.01 1.23
C ALA A 23 -0.64 11.61 0.77
N GLU A 24 0.62 11.39 0.40
CA GLU A 24 1.14 10.08 0.02
C GLU A 24 1.11 9.09 1.18
N ARG A 25 1.46 9.55 2.39
CA ARG A 25 1.39 8.69 3.58
C ARG A 25 -0.04 8.23 3.83
N VAL A 26 -1.00 9.14 3.74
CA VAL A 26 -2.42 8.80 3.93
C VAL A 26 -2.87 7.82 2.86
N ARG A 27 -2.51 8.06 1.59
CA ARG A 27 -2.86 7.18 0.49
C ARG A 27 -2.29 5.79 0.70
N LEU A 28 -1.01 5.70 1.06
CA LEU A 28 -0.35 4.42 1.30
C LEU A 28 -0.93 3.70 2.51
N ASP A 29 -1.26 4.42 3.57
CA ASP A 29 -1.89 3.84 4.75
C ASP A 29 -3.25 3.21 4.41
N LYS A 30 -4.04 3.86 3.57
CA LYS A 30 -5.32 3.32 3.09
C LYS A 30 -5.10 2.08 2.23
N GLU A 31 -4.13 2.12 1.32
CA GLU A 31 -3.80 0.97 0.48
C GLU A 31 -3.27 -0.21 1.31
N LEU A 32 -2.42 0.06 2.30
CA LEU A 32 -1.93 -0.95 3.22
C LEU A 32 -3.08 -1.63 3.95
N ALA A 33 -4.03 -0.85 4.46
CA ALA A 33 -5.20 -1.40 5.16
C ALA A 33 -6.05 -2.26 4.23
N ARG A 34 -6.27 -1.81 2.99
CA ARG A 34 -7.04 -2.55 1.99
C ARG A 34 -6.36 -3.88 1.65
N VAL A 35 -5.09 -3.83 1.32
CA VAL A 35 -4.33 -5.03 0.91
C VAL A 35 -4.19 -5.99 2.09
N ALA A 36 -3.93 -5.48 3.29
CA ALA A 36 -3.86 -6.31 4.49
C ALA A 36 -5.20 -7.02 4.76
N GLY A 37 -6.32 -6.33 4.55
CA GLY A 37 -7.65 -6.93 4.68
C GLY A 37 -7.89 -8.04 3.66
N GLU A 38 -7.49 -7.83 2.42
CA GLU A 38 -7.63 -8.83 1.36
C GLU A 38 -6.73 -10.05 1.62
N LYS A 39 -5.51 -9.82 2.08
CA LYS A 39 -4.60 -10.89 2.48
C LYS A 39 -5.21 -11.73 3.60
N GLU A 40 -5.77 -11.09 4.60
CA GLU A 40 -6.41 -11.76 5.74
C GLU A 40 -7.60 -12.61 5.29
N LYS A 41 -8.40 -12.11 4.35
CA LYS A 41 -9.52 -12.86 3.77
C LYS A 41 -9.03 -14.11 3.04
N SER A 42 -7.95 -14.01 2.28
CA SER A 42 -7.36 -15.16 1.59
C SER A 42 -6.82 -16.20 2.57
N GLU A 43 -6.17 -15.76 3.63
CA GLU A 43 -5.70 -16.66 4.70
C GLU A 43 -6.87 -17.37 5.36
N ALA A 44 -7.95 -16.66 5.64
CA ALA A 44 -9.16 -17.22 6.25
C ALA A 44 -9.81 -18.26 5.34
N LYS A 45 -9.86 -18.00 4.03
CA LYS A 45 -10.36 -18.97 3.05
C LYS A 45 -9.54 -20.24 3.05
N LEU A 46 -8.22 -20.12 3.00
CA LEU A 46 -7.32 -21.28 3.01
C LEU A 46 -7.50 -22.11 4.28
N ALA A 47 -7.68 -21.45 5.41
CA ALA A 47 -7.90 -22.12 6.69
C ALA A 47 -9.20 -22.91 6.72
N LYS A 48 -10.20 -22.50 5.92
CA LYS A 48 -11.50 -23.17 5.84
C LYS A 48 -11.55 -24.28 4.78
N PHE A 49 -10.56 -24.34 3.91
CA PHE A 49 -10.53 -25.36 2.86
C PHE A 49 -10.32 -26.74 3.48
N THR A 50 -11.10 -27.69 3.00
CA THR A 50 -11.04 -29.08 3.44
C THR A 50 -10.52 -29.95 2.30
N ASP A 51 -10.32 -31.26 2.57
CA ASP A 51 -9.89 -32.23 1.58
C ASP A 51 -10.85 -32.35 0.39
N LYS A 52 -12.09 -31.89 0.58
CA LYS A 52 -13.11 -31.90 -0.47
C LYS A 52 -12.92 -30.79 -1.51
N VAL A 53 -12.11 -29.78 -1.20
CA VAL A 53 -11.86 -28.69 -2.13
C VAL A 53 -10.85 -29.15 -3.19
N PRO A 54 -11.12 -28.91 -4.49
CA PRO A 54 -10.17 -29.27 -5.54
C PRO A 54 -8.81 -28.62 -5.34
N ALA A 55 -7.73 -29.36 -5.62
CA ALA A 55 -6.37 -28.86 -5.48
C ALA A 55 -6.13 -27.61 -6.31
N ALA A 56 -6.73 -27.50 -7.49
CA ALA A 56 -6.61 -26.32 -8.35
C ALA A 56 -7.14 -25.06 -7.67
N VAL A 57 -8.25 -25.17 -6.93
CA VAL A 57 -8.84 -24.03 -6.20
C VAL A 57 -7.92 -23.61 -5.05
N ILE A 58 -7.38 -24.57 -4.32
CA ILE A 58 -6.43 -24.30 -3.23
C ILE A 58 -5.20 -23.58 -3.78
N GLU A 59 -4.67 -24.04 -4.90
CA GLU A 59 -3.50 -23.46 -5.52
C GLU A 59 -3.76 -22.03 -6.01
N GLN A 60 -4.92 -21.79 -6.60
CA GLN A 60 -5.32 -20.44 -7.01
C GLN A 60 -5.34 -19.46 -5.82
N GLU A 61 -5.88 -19.92 -4.70
CA GLU A 61 -5.96 -19.09 -3.51
C GLU A 61 -4.58 -18.85 -2.89
N ARG A 62 -3.69 -19.84 -2.94
CA ARG A 62 -2.30 -19.67 -2.50
C ARG A 62 -1.55 -18.64 -3.34
N VAL A 63 -1.74 -18.68 -4.66
CA VAL A 63 -1.14 -17.70 -5.57
C VAL A 63 -1.68 -16.32 -5.27
N ARG A 64 -2.98 -16.20 -5.04
CA ARG A 64 -3.62 -14.94 -4.69
C ARG A 64 -3.07 -14.38 -3.37
N LEU A 65 -2.90 -15.25 -2.38
CA LEU A 65 -2.32 -14.86 -1.09
C LEU A 65 -0.87 -14.38 -1.26
N ALA A 66 -0.09 -15.07 -2.07
CA ALA A 66 1.29 -14.66 -2.37
C ALA A 66 1.34 -13.29 -3.05
N ASP A 67 0.42 -13.03 -3.98
CA ASP A 67 0.30 -11.73 -4.65
C ASP A 67 -0.04 -10.62 -3.65
N TRP A 68 -1.00 -10.85 -2.77
CA TRP A 68 -1.35 -9.88 -1.73
C TRP A 68 -0.17 -9.62 -0.80
N SER A 69 0.57 -10.66 -0.43
CA SER A 69 1.75 -10.54 0.42
C SER A 69 2.83 -9.70 -0.25
N THR A 70 3.06 -9.89 -1.55
CA THR A 70 4.02 -9.12 -2.33
C THR A 70 3.61 -7.65 -2.43
N GLN A 71 2.34 -7.39 -2.70
CA GLN A 71 1.81 -6.03 -2.76
C GLN A 71 1.95 -5.33 -1.41
N LEU A 72 1.61 -6.02 -0.34
CA LEU A 72 1.69 -5.48 1.01
C LEU A 72 3.14 -5.11 1.35
N ALA A 73 4.08 -6.00 1.07
CA ALA A 73 5.50 -5.74 1.31
C ALA A 73 6.01 -4.53 0.53
N GLY A 74 5.61 -4.41 -0.74
CA GLY A 74 5.97 -3.27 -1.57
C GLY A 74 5.43 -1.95 -1.04
N LEU A 75 4.16 -1.96 -0.60
CA LEU A 75 3.53 -0.77 -0.01
C LEU A 75 4.18 -0.38 1.32
N GLN A 76 4.51 -1.36 2.15
CA GLN A 76 5.21 -1.13 3.42
C GLN A 76 6.58 -0.50 3.17
N GLU A 77 7.30 -0.98 2.16
CA GLU A 77 8.59 -0.44 1.79
C GLU A 77 8.47 1.01 1.31
N GLN A 78 7.50 1.32 0.45
CA GLN A 78 7.23 2.67 0.00
C GLN A 78 6.88 3.58 1.16
N ARG A 79 6.03 3.10 2.09
CA ARG A 79 5.62 3.87 3.26
C ARG A 79 6.81 4.18 4.16
N ALA A 80 7.73 3.24 4.32
CA ALA A 80 8.92 3.41 5.16
C ALA A 80 9.87 4.48 4.61
N LYS A 81 9.85 4.73 3.30
CA LYS A 81 10.67 5.76 2.66
C LYS A 81 10.11 7.17 2.83
N LEU A 82 8.88 7.30 3.25
CA LEU A 82 8.22 8.58 3.47
C LEU A 82 8.29 8.99 4.94
#